data_5e3f19a881fa768e529946401461476c
#
_entry.id   5e3f19a881fa768e529946401461476c
#
_cell.length_a   1.000
_cell.length_b   1.000
_cell.length_c   1.000
_cell.angle_alpha   90.00
_cell.angle_beta   90.00
_cell.angle_gamma   90.00
#
_symmetry.space_group_name_H-M   'P 1'
#
loop_
_entity.id
_entity.type
_entity.pdbx_description
1 polymer ?
#
loop_
_entity_poly.entity_id
_entity_poly.type
_entity_poly.pdbx_seq_one_letter_code
_entity_poly.pdbx_strand_id
1 'polypeptide(L)'
;MRVPRAALASSLLGLVTAMAWPAHAQEAANAFSGGLYLGFTFGDRPTFTLGLDFRHAYLPDPCGGHGPAGAGPFGQAALLINDGGVAGRFSLGAHGGGALSDAPIQLDGELGFTYRTAYGETPARLRSPAWAGLHLGLLTSFLYLGELSVRGAIPLGAPDGARPEATAALGVRFPPPFSFGFSCGTGRPLQVDGRPVLAPVVRGARQRPGAGPQCASTRRALADAWLVAAQTECASIPVFVGLARDLAALGAPDALTAGALEAAEEELAHTVMCAAVAARLSGVPAVPTLLDVPAATDRSREEALVRLAVEAWRDGCVGEGAGAALALAALVDAEDRLARAALERIVVEEQRHADLAWQVLRFCLESGGAAVVDALGLEVRRAAPAVATEPVSGPRLDASAWRAHGQLDGAGIEALVDQRRGDARRTLQQMCPSA
;
A
#
# COMPACT_ATOMS: atom_id res chain seq x y z
N MET A 1 -49.05 -18.95 19.20
CA MET A 1 -49.20 -18.32 17.87
C MET A 1 -47.98 -18.67 17.03
N ARG A 2 -48.13 -19.53 16.02
CA ARG A 2 -47.04 -19.93 15.11
C ARG A 2 -47.04 -18.96 13.93
N VAL A 3 -46.03 -18.10 13.84
CA VAL A 3 -45.79 -17.24 12.68
C VAL A 3 -45.35 -18.14 11.53
N PRO A 4 -45.93 -18.07 10.33
CA PRO A 4 -45.55 -18.90 9.20
C PRO A 4 -44.14 -18.53 8.73
N ARG A 5 -43.29 -19.52 8.57
CA ARG A 5 -41.90 -19.39 8.09
C ARG A 5 -41.78 -18.67 6.73
N ALA A 6 -42.80 -18.69 5.92
CA ALA A 6 -42.83 -18.00 4.63
C ALA A 6 -42.89 -16.47 4.73
N ALA A 7 -43.49 -15.90 5.77
CA ALA A 7 -43.59 -14.45 5.94
C ALA A 7 -42.24 -13.79 6.33
N LEU A 8 -41.41 -14.50 7.07
CA LEU A 8 -40.06 -14.02 7.43
C LEU A 8 -39.09 -13.99 6.25
N ALA A 9 -39.17 -14.98 5.35
CA ALA A 9 -38.33 -15.04 4.15
C ALA A 9 -38.66 -13.93 3.15
N SER A 10 -39.95 -13.61 3.00
CA SER A 10 -40.41 -12.54 2.08
C SER A 10 -40.05 -11.13 2.59
N SER A 11 -40.06 -10.92 3.91
CA SER A 11 -39.69 -9.64 4.51
C SER A 11 -38.17 -9.40 4.47
N LEU A 12 -37.36 -10.46 4.56
CA LEU A 12 -35.91 -10.39 4.42
C LEU A 12 -35.47 -10.15 2.98
N LEU A 13 -36.14 -10.76 1.99
CA LEU A 13 -35.87 -10.51 0.57
C LEU A 13 -36.26 -9.07 0.18
N GLY A 14 -37.34 -8.52 0.77
CA GLY A 14 -37.76 -7.13 0.60
C GLY A 14 -36.78 -6.12 1.18
N LEU A 15 -36.11 -6.45 2.30
CA LEU A 15 -35.10 -5.56 2.90
C LEU A 15 -33.79 -5.55 2.08
N VAL A 16 -33.42 -6.67 1.50
CA VAL A 16 -32.23 -6.78 0.61
C VAL A 16 -32.48 -6.10 -0.74
N THR A 17 -33.73 -6.14 -1.26
CA THR A 17 -34.09 -5.45 -2.51
C THR A 17 -34.37 -3.96 -2.34
N ALA A 18 -34.75 -3.50 -1.14
CA ALA A 18 -34.91 -2.08 -0.83
C ALA A 18 -33.57 -1.35 -0.70
N MET A 19 -32.46 -2.07 -0.58
CA MET A 19 -31.08 -1.55 -0.70
C MET A 19 -30.56 -1.48 -2.15
N ALA A 20 -31.41 -1.78 -3.15
CA ALA A 20 -31.12 -1.50 -4.55
C ALA A 20 -31.24 0.02 -4.80
N TRP A 21 -30.16 0.72 -4.62
CA TRP A 21 -30.01 2.15 -4.90
C TRP A 21 -30.24 2.44 -6.37
N PRO A 22 -30.96 3.52 -6.73
CA PRO A 22 -31.15 3.87 -8.14
C PRO A 22 -29.81 4.18 -8.77
N ALA A 23 -29.51 3.49 -9.87
CA ALA A 23 -28.36 3.73 -10.71
C ALA A 23 -28.47 5.09 -11.39
N HIS A 24 -27.97 6.12 -10.73
CA HIS A 24 -27.59 7.36 -11.38
C HIS A 24 -26.07 7.44 -11.37
N ALA A 25 -25.57 7.26 -12.55
CA ALA A 25 -24.23 7.28 -13.07
C ALA A 25 -23.25 8.30 -12.42
N GLN A 26 -22.74 7.99 -11.25
CA GLN A 26 -21.39 8.33 -10.83
C GLN A 26 -20.72 7.02 -10.44
N GLU A 27 -19.53 6.73 -11.01
CA GLU A 27 -18.87 5.44 -10.87
C GLU A 27 -18.59 5.13 -9.40
N ALA A 28 -19.39 4.26 -8.85
CA ALA A 28 -19.23 3.80 -7.48
C ALA A 28 -17.98 2.95 -7.33
N ALA A 29 -17.23 3.17 -6.28
CA ALA A 29 -16.03 2.41 -5.98
C ALA A 29 -16.37 1.15 -5.17
N ASN A 30 -15.66 0.07 -5.45
CA ASN A 30 -15.73 -1.18 -4.72
C ASN A 30 -14.41 -1.41 -3.98
N ALA A 31 -14.46 -1.63 -2.67
CA ALA A 31 -13.30 -1.94 -1.85
C ALA A 31 -13.46 -3.30 -1.18
N PHE A 32 -12.41 -4.11 -1.20
CA PHE A 32 -12.34 -5.39 -0.50
C PHE A 32 -11.29 -5.30 0.60
N SER A 33 -11.59 -5.84 1.77
CA SER A 33 -10.62 -5.97 2.86
C SER A 33 -10.78 -7.30 3.57
N GLY A 34 -9.67 -7.85 4.06
CA GLY A 34 -9.62 -8.99 4.95
C GLY A 34 -8.94 -8.63 6.26
N GLY A 35 -9.32 -9.25 7.34
CA GLY A 35 -8.74 -9.00 8.65
C GLY A 35 -8.56 -10.27 9.48
N LEU A 36 -7.58 -10.23 10.38
CA LEU A 36 -7.41 -11.19 11.45
C LEU A 36 -7.70 -10.46 12.76
N TYR A 37 -8.52 -11.04 13.63
CA TYR A 37 -8.78 -10.49 14.95
C TYR A 37 -8.66 -11.52 16.04
N LEU A 38 -8.27 -11.06 17.22
CA LEU A 38 -8.21 -11.86 18.44
C LEU A 38 -8.85 -11.07 19.60
N GLY A 39 -9.51 -11.78 20.50
CA GLY A 39 -10.23 -11.13 21.60
C GLY A 39 -10.90 -12.11 22.56
N PHE A 40 -11.84 -11.60 23.30
CA PHE A 40 -12.62 -12.38 24.24
C PHE A 40 -14.10 -12.22 23.95
N THR A 41 -14.79 -13.35 23.96
CA THR A 41 -16.25 -13.43 23.90
C THR A 41 -16.78 -13.71 25.33
N PHE A 42 -17.71 -12.88 25.76
CA PHE A 42 -18.44 -12.96 27.01
C PHE A 42 -19.85 -13.46 26.73
N GLY A 43 -20.27 -14.47 27.47
CA GLY A 43 -21.57 -15.13 27.37
C GLY A 43 -21.74 -16.02 28.59
N ASP A 44 -22.02 -17.30 28.38
CA ASP A 44 -22.07 -18.27 29.48
C ASP A 44 -20.72 -18.43 30.17
N ARG A 45 -19.63 -18.30 29.40
CA ARG A 45 -18.25 -18.40 29.88
C ARG A 45 -17.32 -17.46 29.12
N PRO A 46 -16.29 -16.91 29.79
CA PRO A 46 -15.24 -16.20 29.09
C PRO A 46 -14.56 -17.13 28.06
N THR A 47 -14.49 -16.69 26.83
CA THR A 47 -14.02 -17.50 25.69
C THR A 47 -13.00 -16.72 24.91
N PHE A 48 -11.83 -17.31 24.66
CA PHE A 48 -10.87 -16.75 23.75
C PHE A 48 -11.39 -16.88 22.31
N THR A 49 -11.25 -15.82 21.53
CA THR A 49 -11.77 -15.74 20.15
C THR A 49 -10.64 -15.39 19.20
N LEU A 50 -10.47 -16.20 18.15
CA LEU A 50 -9.60 -15.94 17.03
C LEU A 50 -10.44 -15.99 15.76
N GLY A 51 -10.41 -14.95 14.92
CA GLY A 51 -11.27 -14.90 13.75
C GLY A 51 -10.68 -14.20 12.56
N LEU A 52 -11.31 -14.49 11.41
CA LEU A 52 -11.10 -13.86 10.13
C LEU A 52 -12.32 -13.01 9.79
N ASP A 53 -12.08 -11.87 9.18
CA ASP A 53 -13.10 -10.91 8.74
C ASP A 53 -12.87 -10.58 7.27
N PHE A 54 -13.93 -10.61 6.47
CA PHE A 54 -13.91 -10.27 5.05
C PHE A 54 -15.02 -9.26 4.79
N ARG A 55 -14.69 -8.17 4.09
CA ARG A 55 -15.63 -7.10 3.77
C ARG A 55 -15.50 -6.66 2.34
N HIS A 56 -16.64 -6.30 1.79
CA HIS A 56 -16.76 -5.57 0.54
C HIS A 56 -17.55 -4.30 0.82
N ALA A 57 -16.99 -3.15 0.53
CA ALA A 57 -17.64 -1.87 0.67
C ALA A 57 -17.94 -1.25 -0.69
N TYR A 58 -19.16 -0.82 -0.87
CA TYR A 58 -19.58 0.03 -1.95
C TYR A 58 -19.59 1.48 -1.46
N LEU A 59 -18.88 2.35 -2.16
CA LEU A 59 -18.71 3.75 -1.81
C LEU A 59 -19.50 4.60 -2.80
N PRO A 60 -20.73 5.04 -2.45
CA PRO A 60 -21.59 5.78 -3.38
C PRO A 60 -21.08 7.19 -3.70
N ASP A 61 -20.36 7.80 -2.78
CA ASP A 61 -19.73 9.11 -2.96
C ASP A 61 -18.35 9.13 -2.31
N PRO A 62 -17.29 8.79 -3.06
CA PRO A 62 -15.93 8.82 -2.55
C PRO A 62 -15.46 10.26 -2.22
N CYS A 63 -16.21 11.27 -2.65
CA CYS A 63 -15.90 12.69 -2.49
C CYS A 63 -16.75 13.40 -1.43
N GLY A 64 -17.63 12.68 -0.71
CA GLY A 64 -18.46 13.25 0.36
C GLY A 64 -17.65 13.99 1.41
N GLY A 65 -18.12 15.17 1.84
CA GLY A 65 -17.39 16.12 2.69
C GLY A 65 -17.02 15.61 4.10
N HIS A 66 -17.41 14.38 4.46
CA HIS A 66 -17.14 13.76 5.77
C HIS A 66 -16.25 12.52 5.69
N GLY A 67 -15.49 12.36 4.60
CA GLY A 67 -14.69 11.19 4.32
C GLY A 67 -15.49 10.07 3.66
N PRO A 68 -14.83 9.03 3.13
CA PRO A 68 -15.51 7.97 2.42
C PRO A 68 -16.43 7.18 3.36
N ALA A 69 -17.73 7.33 3.18
CA ALA A 69 -18.73 6.47 3.79
C ALA A 69 -19.00 5.31 2.83
N GLY A 70 -18.90 4.08 3.31
CA GLY A 70 -19.10 2.89 2.49
C GLY A 70 -20.02 1.89 3.18
N ALA A 71 -20.77 1.13 2.39
CA ALA A 71 -21.60 0.05 2.88
C ALA A 71 -21.48 -1.17 1.97
N GLY A 72 -21.64 -2.37 2.52
CA GLY A 72 -21.58 -3.59 1.75
C GLY A 72 -21.74 -4.86 2.57
N PRO A 73 -21.60 -6.03 1.94
CA PRO A 73 -21.62 -7.28 2.67
C PRO A 73 -20.33 -7.52 3.46
N PHE A 74 -20.46 -8.22 4.57
CA PHE A 74 -19.34 -8.79 5.32
C PHE A 74 -19.53 -10.27 5.57
N GLY A 75 -18.41 -10.99 5.78
CA GLY A 75 -18.37 -12.37 6.24
C GLY A 75 -17.30 -12.55 7.30
N GLN A 76 -17.61 -13.31 8.34
CA GLN A 76 -16.69 -13.59 9.43
C GLN A 76 -16.69 -15.08 9.77
N ALA A 77 -15.51 -15.59 10.13
CA ALA A 77 -15.35 -16.94 10.68
C ALA A 77 -14.46 -16.84 11.93
N ALA A 78 -14.88 -17.42 13.04
CA ALA A 78 -14.12 -17.39 14.28
C ALA A 78 -14.08 -18.74 14.98
N LEU A 79 -12.96 -19.03 15.62
CA LEU A 79 -12.80 -20.10 16.60
C LEU A 79 -12.99 -19.52 17.99
N LEU A 80 -13.81 -20.17 18.77
CA LEU A 80 -14.15 -19.87 20.16
C LEU A 80 -13.58 -20.96 21.04
N ILE A 81 -12.67 -20.64 21.94
CA ILE A 81 -11.89 -21.59 22.72
C ILE A 81 -12.10 -21.29 24.20
N ASN A 82 -12.61 -22.24 24.96
CA ASN A 82 -12.74 -22.18 26.42
C ASN A 82 -12.52 -23.55 27.08
N ASP A 83 -12.77 -23.67 28.37
CA ASP A 83 -12.68 -24.91 29.15
C ASP A 83 -13.70 -25.98 28.70
N GLY A 84 -14.70 -25.64 27.93
CA GLY A 84 -15.70 -26.54 27.33
C GLY A 84 -15.31 -27.07 25.94
N GLY A 85 -14.12 -26.73 25.44
CA GLY A 85 -13.65 -27.13 24.11
C GLY A 85 -13.61 -25.98 23.09
N VAL A 86 -13.79 -26.35 21.84
CA VAL A 86 -13.75 -25.42 20.67
C VAL A 86 -15.09 -25.38 19.98
N ALA A 87 -15.54 -24.17 19.63
CA ALA A 87 -16.71 -23.94 18.77
C ALA A 87 -16.33 -23.04 17.58
N GLY A 88 -17.07 -23.15 16.48
CA GLY A 88 -16.98 -22.24 15.34
C GLY A 88 -18.11 -21.23 15.39
N ARG A 89 -17.84 -19.98 15.01
CA ARG A 89 -18.85 -18.95 14.77
C ARG A 89 -18.69 -18.37 13.37
N PHE A 90 -19.78 -18.31 12.65
CA PHE A 90 -19.84 -17.77 11.29
C PHE A 90 -20.89 -16.68 11.24
N SER A 91 -20.54 -15.51 10.73
CA SER A 91 -21.46 -14.37 10.61
C SER A 91 -21.44 -13.83 9.19
N LEU A 92 -22.59 -13.46 8.68
CA LEU A 92 -22.79 -12.84 7.38
C LEU A 92 -23.78 -11.70 7.52
N GLY A 93 -23.56 -10.59 6.83
CA GLY A 93 -24.47 -9.46 6.89
C GLY A 93 -24.03 -8.29 6.03
N ALA A 94 -24.55 -7.13 6.40
CA ALA A 94 -24.18 -5.85 5.82
C ALA A 94 -23.46 -5.00 6.87
N HIS A 95 -22.52 -4.22 6.40
CA HIS A 95 -21.82 -3.21 7.21
C HIS A 95 -21.92 -1.85 6.55
N GLY A 96 -21.73 -0.80 7.33
CA GLY A 96 -21.68 0.56 6.83
C GLY A 96 -20.99 1.48 7.82
N GLY A 97 -20.15 2.36 7.29
CA GLY A 97 -19.38 3.27 8.13
C GLY A 97 -18.68 4.35 7.33
N GLY A 98 -17.92 5.17 8.04
CA GLY A 98 -17.18 6.27 7.46
C GLY A 98 -16.12 6.82 8.40
N ALA A 99 -15.32 7.76 7.89
CA ALA A 99 -14.30 8.43 8.68
C ALA A 99 -14.93 9.41 9.69
N LEU A 100 -14.44 9.38 10.92
CA LEU A 100 -14.76 10.37 11.96
C LEU A 100 -13.78 11.54 11.81
N SER A 101 -14.18 12.59 11.10
CA SER A 101 -13.34 13.78 10.89
C SER A 101 -12.05 13.51 10.07
N ASP A 102 -11.10 14.45 10.12
CA ASP A 102 -9.79 14.38 9.45
C ASP A 102 -8.77 13.44 10.14
N ALA A 103 -9.17 12.80 11.24
CA ALA A 103 -8.32 11.84 11.93
C ALA A 103 -8.30 10.49 11.18
N PRO A 104 -7.21 9.71 11.24
CA PRO A 104 -7.15 8.37 10.65
C PRO A 104 -7.94 7.35 11.47
N ILE A 105 -9.20 7.70 11.78
CA ILE A 105 -10.13 6.89 12.56
C ILE A 105 -11.40 6.69 11.73
N GLN A 106 -11.80 5.44 11.55
CA GLN A 106 -13.05 5.07 10.92
C GLN A 106 -13.97 4.40 11.93
N LEU A 107 -15.26 4.65 11.80
CA LEU A 107 -16.29 3.95 12.55
C LEU A 107 -17.17 3.18 11.58
N ASP A 108 -17.41 1.90 11.88
CA ASP A 108 -18.17 0.98 11.02
C ASP A 108 -19.16 0.18 11.88
N GLY A 109 -20.42 0.12 11.45
CA GLY A 109 -21.48 -0.66 12.06
C GLY A 109 -21.75 -1.93 11.26
N GLU A 110 -22.04 -3.03 11.95
CA GLU A 110 -22.41 -4.32 11.37
C GLU A 110 -23.79 -4.76 11.79
N LEU A 111 -24.57 -5.30 10.83
CA LEU A 111 -25.84 -5.94 11.09
C LEU A 111 -25.96 -7.20 10.23
N GLY A 112 -26.29 -8.33 10.82
CA GLY A 112 -26.37 -9.57 10.09
C GLY A 112 -26.89 -10.75 10.88
N PHE A 113 -26.57 -11.94 10.39
CA PHE A 113 -26.88 -13.20 11.02
C PHE A 113 -25.60 -13.92 11.43
N THR A 114 -25.68 -14.67 12.53
CA THR A 114 -24.61 -15.50 13.02
C THR A 114 -25.10 -16.93 13.26
N TYR A 115 -24.20 -17.88 13.03
CA TYR A 115 -24.37 -19.27 13.40
C TYR A 115 -23.18 -19.68 14.28
N ARG A 116 -23.45 -20.25 15.44
CA ARG A 116 -22.45 -20.81 16.33
C ARG A 116 -22.65 -22.30 16.49
N THR A 117 -21.59 -23.07 16.34
CA THR A 117 -21.61 -24.51 16.58
C THR A 117 -21.61 -24.80 18.10
N ALA A 118 -21.99 -26.02 18.51
CA ALA A 118 -21.81 -26.46 19.88
C ALA A 118 -20.33 -26.62 20.22
N TYR A 119 -19.95 -26.47 21.51
CA TYR A 119 -18.61 -26.80 21.99
C TYR A 119 -18.41 -28.34 22.05
N GLY A 120 -17.24 -28.80 21.58
CA GLY A 120 -17.03 -30.19 21.16
C GLY A 120 -16.86 -31.28 22.22
N GLU A 121 -16.47 -31.01 23.50
CA GLU A 121 -16.03 -32.06 24.41
C GLU A 121 -16.60 -32.01 25.86
N THR A 122 -17.68 -31.30 26.09
CA THR A 122 -18.25 -31.16 27.44
C THR A 122 -19.27 -32.23 27.74
N PRO A 123 -19.39 -32.71 29.01
CA PRO A 123 -20.49 -33.60 29.45
C PRO A 123 -21.85 -33.03 29.07
N ALA A 124 -22.78 -33.87 28.71
CA ALA A 124 -24.08 -33.51 28.12
C ALA A 124 -24.89 -32.42 28.90
N ARG A 125 -24.61 -32.23 30.20
CA ARG A 125 -25.24 -31.23 31.04
C ARG A 125 -24.61 -29.81 30.95
N LEU A 126 -23.46 -29.67 30.33
CA LEU A 126 -22.70 -28.41 30.21
C LEU A 126 -22.54 -27.95 28.76
N ARG A 127 -23.17 -28.61 27.81
CA ARG A 127 -23.07 -28.28 26.37
C ARG A 127 -23.87 -26.99 26.12
N SER A 128 -23.15 -25.95 25.78
CA SER A 128 -23.79 -24.79 25.13
C SER A 128 -24.19 -25.21 23.71
N PRO A 129 -25.49 -25.21 23.39
CA PRO A 129 -26.00 -25.77 22.13
C PRO A 129 -25.56 -24.93 20.94
N ALA A 130 -25.56 -25.54 19.74
CA ALA A 130 -25.48 -24.76 18.51
C ALA A 130 -26.73 -23.90 18.33
N TRP A 131 -26.55 -22.70 17.84
CA TRP A 131 -27.65 -21.77 17.61
C TRP A 131 -27.40 -20.82 16.44
N ALA A 132 -28.48 -20.26 15.89
CA ALA A 132 -28.43 -19.18 14.92
C ALA A 132 -29.07 -17.93 15.53
N GLY A 133 -28.61 -16.76 15.14
CA GLY A 133 -29.08 -15.51 15.74
C GLY A 133 -28.75 -14.26 14.96
N LEU A 134 -29.04 -13.12 15.58
CA LEU A 134 -28.67 -11.81 15.04
C LEU A 134 -27.22 -11.49 15.40
N HIS A 135 -26.54 -10.82 14.48
CA HIS A 135 -25.22 -10.24 14.64
C HIS A 135 -25.33 -8.71 14.62
N LEU A 136 -24.70 -8.08 15.58
CA LEU A 136 -24.54 -6.63 15.68
C LEU A 136 -23.06 -6.33 15.95
N GLY A 137 -22.49 -5.33 15.30
CA GLY A 137 -21.09 -4.97 15.52
C GLY A 137 -20.87 -3.47 15.43
N LEU A 138 -19.89 -3.01 16.18
CA LEU A 138 -19.33 -1.67 16.09
C LEU A 138 -17.81 -1.81 16.06
N LEU A 139 -17.18 -1.21 15.06
CA LEU A 139 -15.77 -1.27 14.86
C LEU A 139 -15.19 0.13 14.73
N THR A 140 -14.00 0.30 15.24
CA THR A 140 -13.19 1.48 14.96
C THR A 140 -11.83 1.02 14.42
N SER A 141 -11.45 1.51 13.25
CA SER A 141 -10.14 1.29 12.67
C SER A 141 -9.26 2.51 12.95
N PHE A 142 -8.01 2.28 13.31
CA PHE A 142 -7.04 3.32 13.64
C PHE A 142 -5.67 3.02 13.02
N LEU A 143 -4.92 4.07 12.72
CA LEU A 143 -3.58 3.98 12.11
C LEU A 143 -3.54 3.06 10.87
N TYR A 144 -4.65 3.00 10.11
CA TYR A 144 -4.83 2.26 8.87
C TYR A 144 -4.69 0.72 8.95
N LEU A 145 -4.18 0.16 10.02
CA LEU A 145 -3.97 -1.28 10.18
C LEU A 145 -4.69 -1.86 11.39
N GLY A 146 -4.78 -1.10 12.46
CA GLY A 146 -5.37 -1.55 13.71
C GLY A 146 -6.89 -1.46 13.70
N GLU A 147 -7.55 -2.43 14.31
CA GLU A 147 -9.00 -2.46 14.52
C GLU A 147 -9.32 -2.79 15.97
N LEU A 148 -10.21 -2.02 16.57
CA LEU A 148 -10.88 -2.37 17.81
C LEU A 148 -12.34 -2.62 17.49
N SER A 149 -12.90 -3.74 17.94
CA SER A 149 -14.29 -4.10 17.66
C SER A 149 -15.02 -4.62 18.88
N VAL A 150 -16.30 -4.28 18.94
CA VAL A 150 -17.27 -4.87 19.89
C VAL A 150 -18.40 -5.45 19.06
N ARG A 151 -18.65 -6.75 19.22
CA ARG A 151 -19.65 -7.49 18.44
C ARG A 151 -20.60 -8.23 19.37
N GLY A 152 -21.89 -8.14 19.10
CA GLY A 152 -22.96 -8.85 19.81
C GLY A 152 -23.56 -9.95 18.92
N ALA A 153 -23.89 -11.07 19.52
CA ALA A 153 -24.60 -12.18 18.87
C ALA A 153 -25.77 -12.61 19.76
N ILE A 154 -27.00 -12.49 19.23
CA ILE A 154 -28.24 -12.70 19.98
C ILE A 154 -28.95 -13.91 19.40
N PRO A 155 -29.09 -15.04 20.14
CA PRO A 155 -29.79 -16.23 19.66
C PRO A 155 -31.27 -15.95 19.30
N LEU A 156 -31.73 -16.49 18.16
CA LEU A 156 -33.12 -16.43 17.72
C LEU A 156 -33.76 -17.82 17.76
N GLY A 157 -34.86 -17.94 18.50
CA GLY A 157 -35.56 -19.23 18.66
C GLY A 157 -34.66 -20.34 19.20
N ALA A 158 -33.77 -19.96 20.09
CA ALA A 158 -32.66 -20.78 20.54
C ALA A 158 -33.14 -21.97 21.40
N PRO A 159 -32.42 -23.11 21.38
CA PRO A 159 -32.61 -24.18 22.35
C PRO A 159 -32.38 -23.68 23.77
N ASP A 160 -32.98 -24.37 24.75
CA ASP A 160 -32.76 -24.05 26.16
C ASP A 160 -31.28 -23.98 26.51
N GLY A 161 -30.86 -22.87 27.12
CA GLY A 161 -29.48 -22.62 27.53
C GLY A 161 -28.64 -21.77 26.56
N ALA A 162 -29.14 -21.37 25.39
CA ALA A 162 -28.43 -20.40 24.55
C ALA A 162 -28.56 -18.98 25.09
N ARG A 163 -27.46 -18.27 25.22
CA ARG A 163 -27.40 -16.89 25.72
C ARG A 163 -26.78 -15.96 24.69
N PRO A 164 -27.12 -14.65 24.78
CA PRO A 164 -26.40 -13.64 24.03
C PRO A 164 -24.89 -13.64 24.32
N GLU A 165 -24.10 -13.39 23.32
CA GLU A 165 -22.64 -13.30 23.40
C GLU A 165 -22.21 -11.88 22.99
N ALA A 166 -21.19 -11.35 23.69
CA ALA A 166 -20.52 -10.11 23.32
C ALA A 166 -19.02 -10.38 23.15
N THR A 167 -18.45 -9.95 22.04
CA THR A 167 -17.03 -10.11 21.73
C THR A 167 -16.34 -8.76 21.70
N ALA A 168 -15.29 -8.60 22.50
CA ALA A 168 -14.35 -7.48 22.37
C ALA A 168 -13.06 -8.00 21.73
N ALA A 169 -12.61 -7.40 20.65
CA ALA A 169 -11.46 -7.89 19.92
C ALA A 169 -10.58 -6.76 19.36
N LEU A 170 -9.28 -7.05 19.29
CA LEU A 170 -8.28 -6.29 18.54
C LEU A 170 -7.98 -7.04 17.25
N GLY A 171 -7.80 -6.33 16.16
CA GLY A 171 -7.54 -6.92 14.86
C GLY A 171 -6.53 -6.13 14.05
N VAL A 172 -6.10 -6.79 12.97
CA VAL A 172 -5.30 -6.18 11.91
C VAL A 172 -6.02 -6.46 10.59
N ARG A 173 -6.20 -5.43 9.78
CA ARG A 173 -6.93 -5.50 8.52
C ARG A 173 -5.99 -5.35 7.33
N PHE A 174 -6.15 -6.21 6.32
CA PHE A 174 -5.39 -6.22 5.07
C PHE A 174 -6.33 -6.38 3.85
N PRO A 175 -6.13 -5.69 2.72
CA PRO A 175 -5.31 -4.49 2.67
C PRO A 175 -5.86 -3.44 3.65
N PRO A 176 -5.06 -2.52 4.13
CA PRO A 176 -5.60 -1.42 4.92
C PRO A 176 -6.69 -0.72 4.11
N PRO A 177 -7.73 -0.17 4.73
CA PRO A 177 -8.82 0.49 4.02
C PRO A 177 -8.36 1.65 3.12
N PHE A 178 -7.09 2.00 3.23
CA PHE A 178 -6.38 2.95 2.36
C PHE A 178 -5.05 2.32 1.92
N SER A 179 -5.03 1.60 0.81
CA SER A 179 -3.78 1.24 0.16
C SER A 179 -3.29 2.45 -0.63
N PHE A 180 -2.16 3.00 -0.19
CA PHE A 180 -1.46 4.03 -0.95
C PHE A 180 -0.77 3.35 -2.14
N GLY A 181 -1.21 3.66 -3.34
CA GLY A 181 -0.46 3.33 -4.55
C GLY A 181 0.73 4.28 -4.65
N PHE A 182 1.92 3.78 -4.40
CA PHE A 182 3.15 4.51 -4.62
C PHE A 182 3.56 4.36 -6.08
N SER A 183 3.46 5.41 -6.86
CA SER A 183 3.79 5.38 -8.28
C SER A 183 4.89 6.34 -8.72
N CYS A 184 5.53 7.02 -7.80
CA CYS A 184 6.73 7.81 -8.09
C CYS A 184 7.81 7.41 -7.09
N GLY A 185 8.62 6.44 -7.37
CA GLY A 185 9.63 5.98 -6.43
C GLY A 185 10.34 4.74 -6.92
N THR A 186 10.51 4.64 -8.22
CA THR A 186 11.33 3.60 -8.83
C THR A 186 12.77 4.03 -9.02
N GLY A 187 13.18 5.20 -8.55
CA GLY A 187 14.56 5.65 -8.53
C GLY A 187 15.49 4.73 -7.73
N ARG A 188 16.54 5.28 -7.15
CA ARG A 188 17.60 4.57 -6.39
C ARG A 188 17.51 4.82 -4.88
N PRO A 189 16.36 4.54 -4.20
CA PRO A 189 16.22 4.87 -2.79
C PRO A 189 17.21 4.07 -1.93
N LEU A 190 17.65 4.68 -0.82
CA LEU A 190 18.47 4.02 0.18
C LEU A 190 17.78 2.73 0.64
N GLN A 191 18.53 1.63 0.65
CA GLN A 191 18.04 0.35 1.15
C GLN A 191 18.76 -0.04 2.45
N VAL A 192 17.97 -0.47 3.43
CA VAL A 192 18.47 -1.06 4.67
C VAL A 192 17.88 -2.47 4.77
N ASP A 193 18.74 -3.48 4.89
CA ASP A 193 18.35 -4.91 4.89
C ASP A 193 17.48 -5.29 3.67
N GLY A 194 17.77 -4.72 2.50
CA GLY A 194 17.05 -4.98 1.25
C GLY A 194 15.67 -4.35 1.16
N ARG A 195 15.35 -3.42 2.06
CA ARG A 195 14.07 -2.67 2.05
C ARG A 195 14.33 -1.20 1.77
N PRO A 196 13.56 -0.56 0.87
CA PRO A 196 13.67 0.87 0.64
C PRO A 196 13.30 1.65 1.90
N VAL A 197 14.08 2.68 2.21
CA VAL A 197 13.84 3.59 3.34
C VAL A 197 13.30 4.90 2.78
N LEU A 198 12.17 5.35 3.31
CA LEU A 198 11.65 6.68 3.01
C LEU A 198 12.28 7.72 3.94
N ALA A 199 12.67 8.86 3.38
CA ALA A 199 13.21 9.97 4.16
C ALA A 199 12.16 10.48 5.16
N PRO A 200 12.53 10.74 6.43
CA PRO A 200 11.63 11.31 7.42
C PRO A 200 11.13 12.69 7.00
N VAL A 201 9.94 13.09 7.46
CA VAL A 201 9.31 14.34 7.05
C VAL A 201 9.08 15.28 8.22
N VAL A 202 9.52 16.54 8.08
CA VAL A 202 9.15 17.63 8.98
C VAL A 202 7.97 18.38 8.36
N ARG A 203 6.90 18.53 9.12
CA ARG A 203 5.66 19.19 8.67
C ARG A 203 5.57 20.61 9.22
N GLY A 204 5.20 21.55 8.36
CA GLY A 204 4.93 22.93 8.73
C GLY A 204 3.48 23.16 9.17
N ALA A 205 3.17 24.42 9.49
CA ALA A 205 1.81 24.82 9.84
C ALA A 205 0.85 24.69 8.64
N ARG A 206 -0.37 24.23 8.91
CA ARG A 206 -1.41 24.10 7.87
C ARG A 206 -1.76 25.45 7.27
N GLN A 207 -1.84 25.50 5.98
CA GLN A 207 -2.28 26.64 5.16
C GLN A 207 -3.54 26.24 4.38
N ARG A 208 -4.14 27.20 3.69
CA ARG A 208 -5.22 26.88 2.75
C ARG A 208 -4.65 26.08 1.57
N PRO A 209 -5.24 24.93 1.21
CA PRO A 209 -4.82 24.21 0.00
C PRO A 209 -4.94 25.08 -1.25
N GLY A 210 -4.01 24.89 -2.17
CA GLY A 210 -4.03 25.55 -3.47
C GLY A 210 -5.04 24.92 -4.44
N ALA A 211 -4.94 25.26 -5.72
CA ALA A 211 -5.75 24.66 -6.78
C ALA A 211 -5.49 23.14 -6.87
N GLY A 212 -6.54 22.36 -7.12
CA GLY A 212 -6.49 20.90 -7.23
C GLY A 212 -7.89 20.34 -7.39
N PRO A 213 -8.04 18.98 -7.38
CA PRO A 213 -9.35 18.33 -7.47
C PRO A 213 -10.30 18.85 -6.41
N GLN A 214 -11.58 18.96 -6.76
CA GLN A 214 -12.61 19.39 -5.80
C GLN A 214 -12.85 18.31 -4.74
N CYS A 215 -12.73 17.02 -5.12
CA CYS A 215 -12.83 15.89 -4.21
C CYS A 215 -11.69 15.89 -3.19
N ALA A 216 -12.03 16.01 -1.91
CA ALA A 216 -11.05 16.09 -0.84
C ALA A 216 -10.25 14.79 -0.66
N SER A 217 -10.86 13.63 -0.88
CA SER A 217 -10.17 12.33 -0.80
C SER A 217 -9.16 12.16 -1.93
N THR A 218 -9.55 12.49 -3.19
CA THR A 218 -8.63 12.47 -4.33
C THR A 218 -7.46 13.43 -4.12
N ARG A 219 -7.74 14.64 -3.65
CA ARG A 219 -6.69 15.64 -3.37
C ARG A 219 -5.73 15.18 -2.28
N ARG A 220 -6.23 14.53 -1.22
CA ARG A 220 -5.39 13.98 -0.15
C ARG A 220 -4.50 12.86 -0.67
N ALA A 221 -5.07 11.89 -1.39
CA ALA A 221 -4.32 10.79 -1.97
C ALA A 221 -3.24 11.26 -2.93
N LEU A 222 -3.53 12.26 -3.78
CA LEU A 222 -2.54 12.89 -4.64
C LEU A 222 -1.43 13.59 -3.85
N ALA A 223 -1.80 14.30 -2.78
CA ALA A 223 -0.80 14.93 -1.91
C ALA A 223 0.12 13.92 -1.24
N ASP A 224 -0.44 12.80 -0.77
CA ASP A 224 0.33 11.72 -0.16
C ASP A 224 1.23 11.02 -1.17
N ALA A 225 0.75 10.76 -2.39
CA ALA A 225 1.55 10.17 -3.47
C ALA A 225 2.76 11.05 -3.82
N TRP A 226 2.55 12.35 -4.02
CA TRP A 226 3.64 13.28 -4.28
C TRP A 226 4.60 13.48 -3.10
N LEU A 227 4.10 13.35 -1.85
CA LEU A 227 4.96 13.40 -0.67
C LEU A 227 5.85 12.16 -0.58
N VAL A 228 5.33 10.98 -0.91
CA VAL A 228 6.13 9.76 -0.96
C VAL A 228 7.16 9.84 -2.08
N ALA A 229 6.81 10.36 -3.25
CA ALA A 229 7.81 10.65 -4.27
C ALA A 229 8.92 11.54 -3.70
N ALA A 230 8.60 12.67 -3.05
CA ALA A 230 9.60 13.52 -2.43
C ALA A 230 10.47 12.80 -1.39
N GLN A 231 9.90 11.86 -0.61
CA GLN A 231 10.65 11.07 0.38
C GLN A 231 11.61 10.07 -0.29
N THR A 232 11.21 9.50 -1.41
CA THR A 232 12.02 8.55 -2.19
C THR A 232 13.18 9.26 -2.86
N GLU A 233 12.92 10.39 -3.55
CA GLU A 233 13.98 11.22 -4.15
C GLU A 233 15.01 11.67 -3.09
N CYS A 234 14.52 12.14 -1.94
CA CYS A 234 15.39 12.52 -0.83
C CYS A 234 16.25 11.34 -0.31
N ALA A 235 15.72 10.12 -0.33
CA ALA A 235 16.44 8.93 0.08
C ALA A 235 17.48 8.47 -0.97
N SER A 236 17.38 8.91 -2.22
CA SER A 236 18.35 8.65 -3.29
C SER A 236 19.63 9.52 -3.15
N ILE A 237 19.52 10.71 -2.58
CA ILE A 237 20.65 11.64 -2.41
C ILE A 237 21.88 10.97 -1.75
N PRO A 238 21.78 10.37 -0.53
CA PRO A 238 22.92 9.75 0.11
C PRO A 238 23.47 8.53 -0.66
N VAL A 239 22.66 7.89 -1.48
CA VAL A 239 23.10 6.76 -2.31
C VAL A 239 24.01 7.25 -3.43
N PHE A 240 23.66 8.33 -4.13
CA PHE A 240 24.50 8.94 -5.14
C PHE A 240 25.78 9.54 -4.56
N VAL A 241 25.74 10.15 -3.39
CA VAL A 241 26.94 10.62 -2.69
C VAL A 241 27.85 9.43 -2.31
N GLY A 242 27.27 8.33 -1.83
CA GLY A 242 27.99 7.08 -1.57
C GLY A 242 28.61 6.49 -2.85
N LEU A 243 27.88 6.51 -3.96
CA LEU A 243 28.36 6.09 -5.27
C LEU A 243 29.58 6.90 -5.72
N ALA A 244 29.53 8.23 -5.61
CA ALA A 244 30.63 9.10 -5.95
C ALA A 244 31.90 8.76 -5.14
N ARG A 245 31.76 8.59 -3.82
CA ARG A 245 32.83 8.17 -2.90
C ARG A 245 33.46 6.82 -3.35
N ASP A 246 32.60 5.83 -3.62
CA ASP A 246 33.03 4.48 -3.94
C ASP A 246 33.72 4.42 -5.34
N LEU A 247 33.22 5.19 -6.32
CA LEU A 247 33.86 5.37 -7.62
C LEU A 247 35.25 6.00 -7.49
N ALA A 248 35.37 7.06 -6.69
CA ALA A 248 36.67 7.71 -6.43
C ALA A 248 37.66 6.75 -5.75
N ALA A 249 37.22 5.97 -4.76
CA ALA A 249 38.03 4.97 -4.08
C ALA A 249 38.51 3.84 -5.00
N LEU A 250 37.72 3.49 -6.00
CA LEU A 250 38.04 2.48 -7.03
C LEU A 250 38.90 3.03 -8.17
N GLY A 251 39.20 4.33 -8.18
CA GLY A 251 39.95 4.98 -9.26
C GLY A 251 39.17 5.00 -10.57
N ALA A 252 37.86 5.15 -10.50
CA ALA A 252 37.02 5.32 -11.68
C ALA A 252 37.33 6.66 -12.39
N PRO A 253 37.04 6.80 -13.68
CA PRO A 253 37.13 8.09 -14.36
C PRO A 253 36.41 9.21 -13.63
N ASP A 254 37.04 10.39 -13.53
CA ASP A 254 36.48 11.56 -12.83
C ASP A 254 35.07 11.92 -13.30
N ALA A 255 34.76 11.70 -14.58
CA ALA A 255 33.45 11.94 -15.14
C ALA A 255 32.32 11.12 -14.48
N LEU A 256 32.61 9.87 -14.04
CA LEU A 256 31.63 9.04 -13.33
C LEU A 256 31.39 9.55 -11.91
N THR A 257 32.46 9.97 -11.22
CA THR A 257 32.36 10.56 -9.89
C THR A 257 31.59 11.89 -9.93
N ALA A 258 31.91 12.75 -10.90
CA ALA A 258 31.20 14.01 -11.11
C ALA A 258 29.72 13.78 -11.47
N GLY A 259 29.42 12.85 -12.37
CA GLY A 259 28.05 12.49 -12.73
C GLY A 259 27.22 11.99 -11.53
N ALA A 260 27.85 11.23 -10.61
CA ALA A 260 27.17 10.79 -9.40
C ALA A 260 26.84 11.95 -8.42
N LEU A 261 27.73 12.95 -8.33
CA LEU A 261 27.44 14.15 -7.53
C LEU A 261 26.38 15.04 -8.18
N GLU A 262 26.41 15.17 -9.52
CA GLU A 262 25.37 15.88 -10.27
C GLU A 262 23.99 15.20 -10.07
N ALA A 263 23.93 13.88 -10.15
CA ALA A 263 22.71 13.14 -9.84
C ALA A 263 22.20 13.39 -8.42
N ALA A 264 23.09 13.46 -7.40
CA ALA A 264 22.68 13.81 -6.04
C ALA A 264 22.06 15.22 -5.94
N GLU A 265 22.55 16.20 -6.69
CA GLU A 265 22.00 17.56 -6.76
C GLU A 265 20.64 17.56 -7.47
N GLU A 266 20.47 16.75 -8.51
CA GLU A 266 19.21 16.59 -9.24
C GLU A 266 18.14 15.94 -8.37
N GLU A 267 18.48 14.92 -7.58
CA GLU A 267 17.57 14.29 -6.60
C GLU A 267 17.09 15.28 -5.53
N LEU A 268 17.96 16.20 -5.09
CA LEU A 268 17.53 17.26 -4.19
C LEU A 268 16.50 18.19 -4.85
N ALA A 269 16.67 18.50 -6.13
CA ALA A 269 15.71 19.29 -6.88
C ALA A 269 14.38 18.53 -7.09
N HIS A 270 14.42 17.23 -7.41
CA HIS A 270 13.23 16.37 -7.49
C HIS A 270 12.48 16.36 -6.15
N THR A 271 13.19 16.17 -5.03
CA THR A 271 12.64 16.26 -3.67
C THR A 271 11.84 17.54 -3.46
N VAL A 272 12.43 18.69 -3.79
CA VAL A 272 11.79 20.01 -3.60
C VAL A 272 10.56 20.16 -4.49
N MET A 273 10.62 19.74 -5.75
CA MET A 273 9.50 19.85 -6.68
C MET A 273 8.33 18.94 -6.26
N CYS A 274 8.59 17.69 -5.94
CA CYS A 274 7.56 16.76 -5.47
C CYS A 274 6.91 17.24 -4.15
N ALA A 275 7.73 17.71 -3.19
CA ALA A 275 7.23 18.29 -1.94
C ALA A 275 6.37 19.54 -2.16
N ALA A 276 6.69 20.37 -3.16
CA ALA A 276 5.90 21.56 -3.52
C ALA A 276 4.52 21.18 -4.07
N VAL A 277 4.43 20.15 -4.92
CA VAL A 277 3.14 19.62 -5.42
C VAL A 277 2.32 19.09 -4.25
N ALA A 278 2.92 18.27 -3.38
CA ALA A 278 2.26 17.71 -2.20
C ALA A 278 1.75 18.81 -1.24
N ALA A 279 2.58 19.82 -0.96
CA ALA A 279 2.23 20.95 -0.09
C ALA A 279 1.06 21.77 -0.65
N ARG A 280 1.05 22.04 -1.96
CA ARG A 280 -0.05 22.77 -2.61
C ARG A 280 -1.36 22.02 -2.50
N LEU A 281 -1.35 20.71 -2.72
CA LEU A 281 -2.54 19.86 -2.67
C LEU A 281 -3.06 19.68 -1.24
N SER A 282 -2.18 19.42 -0.26
CA SER A 282 -2.56 19.19 1.14
C SER A 282 -2.85 20.48 1.93
N GLY A 283 -2.24 21.60 1.54
CA GLY A 283 -2.13 22.81 2.36
C GLY A 283 -1.21 22.67 3.57
N VAL A 284 -0.39 21.61 3.61
CA VAL A 284 0.58 21.39 4.69
C VAL A 284 1.97 21.27 4.06
N PRO A 285 2.85 22.27 4.24
CA PRO A 285 4.25 22.11 3.86
C PRO A 285 4.86 20.91 4.57
N ALA A 286 5.50 20.04 3.80
CA ALA A 286 6.13 18.84 4.30
C ALA A 286 7.47 18.69 3.58
N VAL A 287 8.56 18.70 4.34
CA VAL A 287 9.93 18.69 3.80
C VAL A 287 10.60 17.40 4.27
N PRO A 288 10.99 16.51 3.35
CA PRO A 288 11.83 15.38 3.69
C PRO A 288 13.17 15.83 4.24
N THR A 289 13.72 15.09 5.20
CA THR A 289 15.03 15.35 5.79
C THR A 289 16.06 14.37 5.26
N LEU A 290 17.24 14.88 4.96
CA LEU A 290 18.34 14.06 4.45
C LEU A 290 18.64 12.90 5.41
N LEU A 291 18.92 11.74 4.81
CA LEU A 291 19.43 10.57 5.50
C LEU A 291 20.97 10.60 5.48
N ASP A 292 21.58 9.89 6.42
CA ASP A 292 23.03 9.76 6.46
C ASP A 292 23.56 8.98 5.26
N VAL A 293 24.70 9.40 4.73
CA VAL A 293 25.40 8.65 3.69
C VAL A 293 25.87 7.32 4.29
N PRO A 294 25.59 6.18 3.66
CA PRO A 294 26.05 4.90 4.15
C PRO A 294 27.57 4.90 4.39
N ALA A 295 28.00 4.35 5.52
CA ALA A 295 29.40 4.26 5.84
C ALA A 295 30.18 3.48 4.78
N ALA A 296 31.41 3.88 4.50
CA ALA A 296 32.33 3.08 3.70
C ALA A 296 32.58 1.74 4.40
N THR A 297 32.51 0.66 3.65
CA THR A 297 32.81 -0.68 4.18
C THR A 297 34.23 -1.07 3.82
N ASP A 298 34.92 -1.71 4.77
CA ASP A 298 36.25 -2.30 4.51
C ASP A 298 36.07 -3.56 3.66
N ARG A 299 36.32 -3.44 2.34
CA ARG A 299 36.19 -4.50 1.34
C ARG A 299 37.41 -4.51 0.44
N SER A 300 37.75 -5.67 -0.05
CA SER A 300 38.71 -5.78 -1.14
C SER A 300 38.21 -5.04 -2.39
N ARG A 301 39.12 -4.66 -3.28
CA ARG A 301 38.77 -4.01 -4.54
C ARG A 301 37.80 -4.85 -5.38
N GLU A 302 38.00 -6.17 -5.41
CA GLU A 302 37.14 -7.09 -6.14
C GLU A 302 35.71 -7.11 -5.56
N GLU A 303 35.56 -7.28 -4.24
CA GLU A 303 34.25 -7.24 -3.58
C GLU A 303 33.52 -5.90 -3.76
N ALA A 304 34.27 -4.80 -3.77
CA ALA A 304 33.71 -3.49 -4.02
C ALA A 304 33.20 -3.33 -5.46
N LEU A 305 33.93 -3.82 -6.46
CA LEU A 305 33.51 -3.82 -7.87
C LEU A 305 32.30 -4.71 -8.09
N VAL A 306 32.27 -5.91 -7.51
CA VAL A 306 31.12 -6.83 -7.59
C VAL A 306 29.87 -6.18 -7.01
N ARG A 307 29.95 -5.61 -5.80
CA ARG A 307 28.83 -4.91 -5.16
C ARG A 307 28.35 -3.76 -6.04
N LEU A 308 29.27 -2.91 -6.48
CA LEU A 308 28.94 -1.73 -7.27
C LEU A 308 28.27 -2.12 -8.60
N ALA A 309 28.72 -3.19 -9.25
CA ALA A 309 28.11 -3.69 -10.48
C ALA A 309 26.66 -4.16 -10.25
N VAL A 310 26.42 -4.91 -9.16
CA VAL A 310 25.07 -5.40 -8.82
C VAL A 310 24.14 -4.24 -8.49
N GLU A 311 24.61 -3.26 -7.72
CA GLU A 311 23.82 -2.05 -7.38
C GLU A 311 23.58 -1.18 -8.63
N ALA A 312 24.61 -0.97 -9.47
CA ALA A 312 24.43 -0.24 -10.73
C ALA A 312 23.42 -0.91 -11.66
N TRP A 313 23.44 -2.24 -11.73
CA TRP A 313 22.45 -2.99 -12.49
C TRP A 313 21.04 -2.84 -11.91
N ARG A 314 20.87 -3.23 -10.65
CA ARG A 314 19.54 -3.35 -10.01
C ARG A 314 18.88 -2.00 -9.82
N ASP A 315 19.58 -1.08 -9.18
CA ASP A 315 19.03 0.19 -8.74
C ASP A 315 19.17 1.28 -9.81
N GLY A 316 20.21 1.21 -10.63
CA GLY A 316 20.48 2.17 -11.69
C GLY A 316 19.88 1.78 -13.03
N CYS A 317 20.46 0.79 -13.73
CA CYS A 317 20.03 0.43 -15.09
C CYS A 317 18.55 0.01 -15.15
N VAL A 318 18.07 -0.73 -14.16
CA VAL A 318 16.67 -1.17 -14.05
C VAL A 318 15.83 -0.13 -13.32
N GLY A 319 16.24 0.32 -12.12
CA GLY A 319 15.47 1.22 -11.24
C GLY A 319 15.28 2.61 -11.85
N GLU A 320 16.36 3.35 -12.14
CA GLU A 320 16.28 4.69 -12.76
C GLU A 320 15.67 4.63 -14.16
N GLY A 321 16.01 3.59 -14.95
CA GLY A 321 15.40 3.37 -16.26
C GLY A 321 13.88 3.15 -16.18
N ALA A 322 13.38 2.51 -15.14
CA ALA A 322 11.96 2.40 -14.88
C ALA A 322 11.37 3.73 -14.39
N GLY A 323 12.09 4.48 -13.52
CA GLY A 323 11.71 5.82 -13.05
C GLY A 323 11.47 6.78 -14.22
N ALA A 324 12.44 6.87 -15.12
CA ALA A 324 12.31 7.68 -16.33
C ALA A 324 11.08 7.31 -17.18
N ALA A 325 10.82 6.01 -17.36
CA ALA A 325 9.68 5.54 -18.14
C ALA A 325 8.33 5.84 -17.47
N LEU A 326 8.26 5.68 -16.16
CA LEU A 326 7.05 6.00 -15.39
C LEU A 326 6.78 7.50 -15.37
N ALA A 327 7.80 8.32 -15.16
CA ALA A 327 7.68 9.78 -15.22
C ALA A 327 7.23 10.23 -16.61
N LEU A 328 7.77 9.64 -17.69
CA LEU A 328 7.34 9.93 -19.06
C LEU A 328 5.88 9.55 -19.30
N ALA A 329 5.46 8.38 -18.86
CA ALA A 329 4.08 7.93 -18.99
C ALA A 329 3.11 8.83 -18.20
N ALA A 330 3.50 9.22 -16.97
CA ALA A 330 2.73 10.14 -16.14
C ALA A 330 2.61 11.55 -16.76
N LEU A 331 3.66 12.00 -17.46
CA LEU A 331 3.70 13.30 -18.13
C LEU A 331 2.68 13.41 -19.28
N VAL A 332 2.36 12.30 -19.96
CA VAL A 332 1.45 12.29 -21.13
C VAL A 332 0.10 12.91 -20.80
N ASP A 333 -0.49 12.51 -19.68
CA ASP A 333 -1.83 12.94 -19.26
C ASP A 333 -1.79 14.05 -18.19
N ALA A 334 -0.60 14.52 -17.78
CA ALA A 334 -0.47 15.54 -16.76
C ALA A 334 -0.93 16.92 -17.26
N GLU A 335 -2.03 17.43 -16.73
CA GLU A 335 -2.59 18.74 -17.01
C GLU A 335 -2.26 19.78 -15.93
N ASP A 336 -2.04 19.32 -14.70
CA ASP A 336 -1.66 20.20 -13.59
C ASP A 336 -0.28 20.80 -13.83
N ARG A 337 -0.22 22.13 -13.87
CA ARG A 337 0.98 22.86 -14.28
C ARG A 337 2.20 22.57 -13.41
N LEU A 338 2.00 22.38 -12.09
CA LEU A 338 3.11 22.16 -11.17
C LEU A 338 3.59 20.70 -11.24
N ALA A 339 2.67 19.74 -11.30
CA ALA A 339 2.98 18.33 -11.49
C ALA A 339 3.68 18.10 -12.84
N ARG A 340 3.14 18.71 -13.91
CA ARG A 340 3.72 18.64 -15.25
C ARG A 340 5.15 19.19 -15.29
N ALA A 341 5.39 20.38 -14.71
CA ALA A 341 6.73 20.96 -14.67
C ALA A 341 7.74 20.10 -13.87
N ALA A 342 7.30 19.45 -12.80
CA ALA A 342 8.13 18.49 -12.07
C ALA A 342 8.47 17.29 -12.96
N LEU A 343 7.48 16.65 -13.58
CA LEU A 343 7.67 15.48 -14.44
C LEU A 343 8.55 15.79 -15.67
N GLU A 344 8.37 16.94 -16.32
CA GLU A 344 9.19 17.36 -17.47
C GLU A 344 10.69 17.39 -17.14
N ARG A 345 11.02 17.77 -15.92
CA ARG A 345 12.41 17.77 -15.45
C ARG A 345 12.86 16.36 -15.03
N ILE A 346 12.08 15.68 -14.20
CA ILE A 346 12.37 14.32 -13.70
C ILE A 346 12.65 13.37 -14.88
N VAL A 347 11.82 13.35 -15.93
CA VAL A 347 12.03 12.47 -17.10
C VAL A 347 13.42 12.57 -17.68
N VAL A 348 13.94 13.80 -17.84
CA VAL A 348 15.23 14.04 -18.47
C VAL A 348 16.38 13.63 -17.55
N GLU A 349 16.23 13.94 -16.26
CA GLU A 349 17.29 13.70 -15.26
C GLU A 349 17.35 12.23 -14.87
N GLU A 350 16.23 11.53 -14.70
CA GLU A 350 16.17 10.08 -14.49
C GLU A 350 16.79 9.28 -15.65
N GLN A 351 16.57 9.74 -16.90
CA GLN A 351 17.24 9.11 -18.03
C GLN A 351 18.78 9.27 -17.96
N ARG A 352 19.28 10.42 -17.50
CA ARG A 352 20.72 10.62 -17.29
C ARG A 352 21.27 9.74 -16.17
N HIS A 353 20.49 9.56 -15.08
CA HIS A 353 20.85 8.65 -13.98
C HIS A 353 20.96 7.19 -14.49
N ALA A 354 20.02 6.76 -15.31
CA ALA A 354 20.09 5.45 -15.95
C ALA A 354 21.32 5.31 -16.88
N ASP A 355 21.63 6.34 -17.66
CA ASP A 355 22.79 6.34 -18.56
C ASP A 355 24.13 6.33 -17.77
N LEU A 356 24.17 7.06 -16.65
CA LEU A 356 25.31 7.00 -15.71
C LEU A 356 25.47 5.58 -15.15
N ALA A 357 24.37 4.94 -14.75
CA ALA A 357 24.42 3.57 -14.23
C ALA A 357 24.98 2.58 -15.25
N TRP A 358 24.63 2.70 -16.53
CA TRP A 358 25.22 1.91 -17.60
C TRP A 358 26.72 2.14 -17.78
N GLN A 359 27.18 3.37 -17.60
CA GLN A 359 28.61 3.70 -17.65
C GLN A 359 29.37 3.12 -16.45
N VAL A 360 28.78 3.22 -15.23
CA VAL A 360 29.33 2.60 -14.02
C VAL A 360 29.41 1.09 -14.16
N LEU A 361 28.36 0.46 -14.69
CA LEU A 361 28.34 -0.99 -14.94
C LEU A 361 29.45 -1.42 -15.90
N ARG A 362 29.66 -0.65 -16.98
CA ARG A 362 30.75 -0.90 -17.92
C ARG A 362 32.13 -0.80 -17.26
N PHE A 363 32.35 0.24 -16.45
CA PHE A 363 33.58 0.38 -15.68
C PHE A 363 33.82 -0.82 -14.76
N CYS A 364 32.78 -1.32 -14.08
CA CYS A 364 32.90 -2.51 -13.23
C CYS A 364 33.22 -3.78 -14.03
N LEU A 365 32.60 -3.98 -15.19
CA LEU A 365 32.88 -5.13 -16.08
C LEU A 365 34.35 -5.12 -16.58
N GLU A 366 34.83 -3.95 -16.99
CA GLU A 366 36.18 -3.78 -17.47
C GLU A 366 37.25 -3.94 -16.35
N SER A 367 36.92 -3.51 -15.14
CA SER A 367 37.85 -3.49 -13.99
C SER A 367 37.82 -4.76 -13.14
N GLY A 368 36.70 -5.48 -13.08
CA GLY A 368 36.46 -6.61 -12.16
C GLY A 368 36.40 -7.99 -12.83
N GLY A 369 36.41 -8.03 -14.18
CA GLY A 369 36.55 -9.27 -14.95
C GLY A 369 35.47 -10.33 -14.59
N ALA A 370 35.91 -11.59 -14.48
CA ALA A 370 35.05 -12.75 -14.33
C ALA A 370 34.17 -12.67 -13.04
N ALA A 371 34.71 -12.19 -11.92
CA ALA A 371 33.97 -12.10 -10.68
C ALA A 371 32.72 -11.21 -10.80
N VAL A 372 32.84 -10.07 -11.51
CA VAL A 372 31.71 -9.17 -11.78
C VAL A 372 30.71 -9.83 -12.73
N VAL A 373 31.17 -10.49 -13.79
CA VAL A 373 30.30 -11.20 -14.76
C VAL A 373 29.48 -12.28 -14.08
N ASP A 374 30.12 -13.12 -13.25
CA ASP A 374 29.45 -14.19 -12.52
C ASP A 374 28.39 -13.66 -11.55
N ALA A 375 28.71 -12.60 -10.80
CA ALA A 375 27.78 -11.96 -9.88
C ALA A 375 26.59 -11.34 -10.60
N LEU A 376 26.80 -10.66 -11.72
CA LEU A 376 25.72 -10.12 -12.56
C LEU A 376 24.85 -11.23 -13.13
N GLY A 377 25.44 -12.32 -13.62
CA GLY A 377 24.71 -13.47 -14.11
C GLY A 377 23.82 -14.12 -13.04
N LEU A 378 24.25 -14.13 -11.77
CA LEU A 378 23.42 -14.55 -10.64
C LEU A 378 22.29 -13.57 -10.36
N GLU A 379 22.56 -12.26 -10.36
CA GLU A 379 21.57 -11.24 -10.06
C GLU A 379 20.47 -11.16 -11.13
N VAL A 380 20.84 -11.25 -12.41
CA VAL A 380 19.89 -11.24 -13.54
C VAL A 380 18.95 -12.45 -13.51
N ARG A 381 19.44 -13.61 -13.03
CA ARG A 381 18.62 -14.83 -12.87
C ARG A 381 17.73 -14.80 -11.64
N ARG A 382 18.03 -13.99 -10.64
CA ARG A 382 17.13 -13.83 -9.48
C ARG A 382 15.80 -13.30 -9.99
N ALA A 383 14.71 -13.97 -9.55
CA ALA A 383 13.40 -13.40 -9.70
C ALA A 383 13.43 -12.03 -9.00
N ALA A 384 13.21 -10.99 -9.77
CA ALA A 384 13.10 -9.68 -9.17
C ALA A 384 11.99 -9.72 -8.11
N PRO A 385 12.19 -9.09 -6.94
CA PRO A 385 11.07 -8.86 -6.05
C PRO A 385 9.96 -8.22 -6.90
N ALA A 386 8.74 -8.77 -6.80
CA ALA A 386 7.59 -8.12 -7.38
C ALA A 386 7.67 -6.65 -6.94
N VAL A 387 7.60 -5.74 -7.89
CA VAL A 387 7.40 -4.34 -7.52
C VAL A 387 6.15 -4.39 -6.68
N ALA A 388 6.28 -4.06 -5.40
CA ALA A 388 5.12 -3.97 -4.53
C ALA A 388 4.32 -2.75 -4.96
N THR A 389 3.70 -2.84 -6.13
CA THR A 389 2.58 -2.03 -6.50
C THR A 389 1.44 -2.62 -5.68
N GLU A 390 1.35 -2.17 -4.42
CA GLU A 390 0.08 -2.28 -3.74
C GLU A 390 -0.91 -1.61 -4.69
N PRO A 391 -1.85 -2.38 -5.28
CA PRO A 391 -2.85 -1.76 -6.13
C PRO A 391 -3.49 -0.66 -5.29
N VAL A 392 -3.71 0.52 -5.86
CA VAL A 392 -4.45 1.60 -5.21
C VAL A 392 -5.88 1.07 -5.01
N SER A 393 -6.07 0.23 -4.00
CA SER A 393 -7.35 -0.30 -3.56
C SER A 393 -7.94 0.65 -2.53
N GLY A 394 -7.99 1.92 -2.90
CA GLY A 394 -8.78 2.94 -2.23
C GLY A 394 -10.13 3.08 -2.92
N PRO A 395 -11.05 3.90 -2.38
CA PRO A 395 -12.18 4.38 -3.15
C PRO A 395 -11.63 4.81 -4.50
N ARG A 396 -12.27 4.39 -5.60
CA ARG A 396 -11.79 4.74 -6.94
C ARG A 396 -11.62 6.24 -6.97
N LEU A 397 -10.37 6.65 -6.81
CA LEU A 397 -10.00 8.04 -7.00
C LEU A 397 -10.45 8.37 -8.41
N ASP A 398 -10.91 9.57 -8.63
CA ASP A 398 -11.20 10.04 -9.97
C ASP A 398 -9.96 9.77 -10.83
N ALA A 399 -10.02 8.72 -11.64
CA ALA A 399 -8.88 8.26 -12.44
C ALA A 399 -8.44 9.33 -13.45
N SER A 400 -9.36 10.20 -13.88
CA SER A 400 -9.05 11.34 -14.70
C SER A 400 -8.25 12.39 -13.93
N ALA A 401 -8.74 12.78 -12.74
CA ALA A 401 -8.02 13.69 -11.87
C ALA A 401 -6.67 13.13 -11.42
N TRP A 402 -6.59 11.81 -11.20
CA TRP A 402 -5.35 11.12 -10.84
C TRP A 402 -4.28 11.29 -11.92
N ARG A 403 -4.61 10.97 -13.17
CA ARG A 403 -3.72 11.15 -14.33
C ARG A 403 -3.41 12.61 -14.63
N ALA A 404 -4.42 13.49 -14.58
CA ALA A 404 -4.24 14.93 -14.79
C ALA A 404 -3.26 15.57 -13.79
N HIS A 405 -3.05 14.94 -12.64
CA HIS A 405 -2.08 15.36 -11.62
C HIS A 405 -0.79 14.52 -11.62
N GLY A 406 -0.50 13.84 -12.73
CA GLY A 406 0.77 13.15 -12.95
C GLY A 406 0.93 11.85 -12.19
N GLN A 407 -0.14 11.10 -12.01
CA GLN A 407 -0.09 9.79 -11.35
C GLN A 407 -0.58 8.69 -12.29
N LEU A 408 0.05 7.51 -12.21
CA LEU A 408 -0.30 6.30 -12.96
C LEU A 408 -1.14 5.34 -12.12
N ASP A 409 -1.88 4.45 -12.77
CA ASP A 409 -2.50 3.31 -12.10
C ASP A 409 -1.51 2.15 -11.88
N GLY A 410 -1.83 1.27 -10.92
CA GLY A 410 -0.92 0.17 -10.53
C GLY A 410 -0.61 -0.79 -11.68
N ALA A 411 -1.59 -1.12 -12.52
CA ALA A 411 -1.40 -2.06 -13.64
C ALA A 411 -0.47 -1.46 -14.72
N GLY A 412 -0.60 -0.17 -15.00
CA GLY A 412 0.28 0.55 -15.92
C GLY A 412 1.72 0.59 -15.40
N ILE A 413 1.91 0.77 -14.10
CA ILE A 413 3.23 0.78 -13.44
C ILE A 413 3.89 -0.58 -13.59
N GLU A 414 3.22 -1.67 -13.22
CA GLU A 414 3.76 -3.03 -13.31
C GLU A 414 4.21 -3.37 -14.74
N ALA A 415 3.35 -3.12 -15.72
CA ALA A 415 3.66 -3.38 -17.12
C ALA A 415 4.91 -2.63 -17.61
N LEU A 416 5.05 -1.34 -17.25
CA LEU A 416 6.20 -0.52 -17.64
C LEU A 416 7.49 -0.98 -16.95
N VAL A 417 7.44 -1.31 -15.66
CA VAL A 417 8.61 -1.81 -14.91
C VAL A 417 9.09 -3.15 -15.49
N ASP A 418 8.18 -4.09 -15.78
CA ASP A 418 8.53 -5.37 -16.39
C ASP A 418 9.09 -5.21 -17.80
N GLN A 419 8.53 -4.31 -18.60
CA GLN A 419 9.06 -3.98 -19.92
C GLN A 419 10.49 -3.45 -19.80
N ARG A 420 10.75 -2.46 -18.93
CA ARG A 420 12.07 -1.86 -18.75
C ARG A 420 13.10 -2.86 -18.25
N ARG A 421 12.71 -3.75 -17.34
CA ARG A 421 13.56 -4.85 -16.90
C ARG A 421 13.94 -5.78 -18.06
N GLY A 422 12.99 -6.09 -18.94
CA GLY A 422 13.25 -6.86 -20.16
C GLY A 422 14.22 -6.16 -21.10
N ASP A 423 14.06 -4.85 -21.31
CA ASP A 423 14.95 -4.04 -22.12
C ASP A 423 16.38 -4.01 -21.55
N ALA A 424 16.50 -3.75 -20.25
CA ALA A 424 17.78 -3.74 -19.54
C ALA A 424 18.51 -5.10 -19.67
N ARG A 425 17.79 -6.23 -19.50
CA ARG A 425 18.38 -7.57 -19.71
C ARG A 425 18.93 -7.75 -21.12
N ARG A 426 18.20 -7.31 -22.15
CA ARG A 426 18.67 -7.39 -23.54
C ARG A 426 19.92 -6.54 -23.76
N THR A 427 19.96 -5.34 -23.20
CA THR A 427 21.13 -4.45 -23.27
C THR A 427 22.34 -5.07 -22.57
N LEU A 428 22.17 -5.65 -21.37
CA LEU A 428 23.25 -6.31 -20.66
C LEU A 428 23.79 -7.52 -21.44
N GLN A 429 22.92 -8.34 -22.03
CA GLN A 429 23.32 -9.49 -22.86
C GLN A 429 24.15 -9.08 -24.10
N GLN A 430 23.87 -7.90 -24.67
CA GLN A 430 24.68 -7.35 -25.77
C GLN A 430 26.05 -6.87 -25.29
N MET A 431 26.16 -6.31 -24.09
CA MET A 431 27.41 -5.85 -23.50
C MET A 431 28.29 -7.02 -22.98
N CYS A 432 27.63 -8.05 -22.44
CA CYS A 432 28.29 -9.19 -21.82
C CYS A 432 27.51 -10.48 -22.15
N PRO A 433 27.79 -11.15 -23.27
CA PRO A 433 27.07 -12.36 -23.71
C PRO A 433 27.15 -13.53 -22.73
N SER A 434 28.14 -13.51 -21.83
CA SER A 434 28.36 -14.54 -20.81
C SER A 434 27.73 -14.24 -19.42
N ALA A 435 27.07 -13.09 -19.23
CA ALA A 435 26.39 -12.73 -17.99
C ALA A 435 24.97 -13.30 -17.84
#